data_c5fbc05a926e17c2011a7bec74fb7541
#
_entry.id   c5fbc05a926e17c2011a7bec74fb7541
#
_cell.length_a   1.000
_cell.length_b   1.000
_cell.length_c   1.000
_cell.angle_alpha   90.00
_cell.angle_beta   90.00
_cell.angle_gamma   90.00
#
_symmetry.space_group_name_H-M   'P 1'
#
loop_
_entity.id
_entity.type
_entity.pdbx_description
1 polymer ?
#
loop_
_entity_poly.entity_id
_entity_poly.type
_entity_poly.pdbx_seq_one_letter_code
_entity_poly.pdbx_strand_id
1 'polypeptide(L)'
;MRLRVFLPMKILIDQEVTKVVAEAENGSFGILPKHVDFVATLTPGIFTFESGGEEVFMAIDEGVLVKCGTDVMVSTRKAVRSRNLGELKRTVEKEFGTLNESERKTRSILAKLEADFTKRFLKMREQD
;
A
#
# COMPACT_ATOMS: atom_id res chain seq x y z
N MET A 1 15.84 7.23 7.38
CA MET A 1 14.41 7.33 7.02
C MET A 1 13.61 6.55 8.04
N ARG A 2 12.61 7.16 8.61
CA ARG A 2 11.80 6.52 9.66
C ARG A 2 10.52 5.97 9.07
N LEU A 3 10.26 4.69 9.31
CA LEU A 3 9.05 3.99 8.84
C LEU A 3 8.07 3.80 10.00
N ARG A 4 6.83 4.22 9.78
CA ARG A 4 5.72 3.95 10.70
C ARG A 4 4.60 3.26 9.92
N VAL A 5 4.18 2.11 10.44
CA VAL A 5 3.04 1.38 9.88
C VAL A 5 1.90 1.41 10.89
N PHE A 6 0.79 2.02 10.51
CA PHE A 6 -0.37 2.22 11.37
C PHE A 6 -1.45 1.20 11.04
N LEU A 7 -1.95 0.53 12.07
CA LEU A 7 -3.17 -0.25 12.04
C LEU A 7 -4.27 0.52 12.77
N PRO A 8 -5.56 0.20 12.58
CA PRO A 8 -6.65 0.95 13.23
C PRO A 8 -6.53 1.07 14.74
N MET A 9 -5.96 0.08 15.40
CA MET A 9 -5.89 0.04 16.87
C MET A 9 -4.50 0.19 17.44
N LYS A 10 -3.44 0.21 16.61
CA LYS A 10 -2.06 0.27 17.10
C LYS A 10 -1.08 0.69 16.01
N ILE A 11 0.12 1.08 16.45
CA ILE A 11 1.27 1.26 15.57
C ILE A 11 2.03 -0.07 15.54
N LEU A 12 2.11 -0.71 14.38
CA LEU A 12 2.78 -1.99 14.22
C LEU A 12 4.30 -1.83 14.11
N ILE A 13 4.75 -0.86 13.32
CA ILE A 13 6.16 -0.58 13.05
C ILE A 13 6.43 0.90 13.33
N ASP A 14 7.53 1.19 14.01
CA ASP A 14 8.04 2.54 14.21
C ASP A 14 9.56 2.42 14.42
N GLN A 15 10.32 2.48 13.33
CA GLN A 15 11.78 2.30 13.38
C GLN A 15 12.49 2.95 12.20
N GLU A 16 13.81 3.11 12.34
CA GLU A 16 14.67 3.57 11.26
C GLU A 16 14.87 2.48 10.22
N VAL A 17 14.76 2.86 8.95
CA VAL A 17 14.94 1.95 7.82
C VAL A 17 15.78 2.63 6.74
N THR A 18 16.41 1.83 5.91
CA THR A 18 17.23 2.32 4.79
C THR A 18 16.56 2.19 3.45
N LYS A 19 15.53 1.35 3.35
CA LYS A 19 14.80 1.11 2.12
C LYS A 19 13.40 0.59 2.42
N VAL A 20 12.46 0.97 1.60
CA VAL A 20 11.07 0.46 1.63
C VAL A 20 10.69 0.02 0.22
N VAL A 21 10.09 -1.15 0.08
CA VAL A 21 9.52 -1.63 -1.18
C VAL A 21 8.05 -1.96 -0.95
N ALA A 22 7.19 -1.39 -1.77
CA ALA A 22 5.75 -1.56 -1.65
C ALA A 22 5.14 -1.91 -3.01
N GLU A 23 3.93 -2.44 -2.99
CA GLU A 23 3.17 -2.79 -4.19
C GLU A 23 1.99 -1.85 -4.37
N ALA A 24 1.90 -1.25 -5.54
CA ALA A 24 0.78 -0.42 -5.95
C ALA A 24 0.14 -1.03 -7.20
N GLU A 25 -0.96 -0.44 -7.65
CA GLU A 25 -1.68 -0.92 -8.83
C GLU A 25 -0.79 -1.05 -10.08
N ASN A 26 0.20 -0.18 -10.20
CA ASN A 26 1.13 -0.15 -11.35
C ASN A 26 2.36 -1.05 -11.16
N GLY A 27 2.43 -1.84 -10.09
CA GLY A 27 3.56 -2.70 -9.78
C GLY A 27 4.30 -2.28 -8.52
N SER A 28 5.43 -2.93 -8.26
CA SER A 28 6.27 -2.64 -7.09
C SER A 28 7.09 -1.38 -7.30
N PHE A 29 7.30 -0.62 -6.22
CA PHE A 29 8.19 0.53 -6.23
C PHE A 29 9.04 0.56 -4.97
N GLY A 30 10.24 1.13 -5.08
CA GLY A 30 11.15 1.27 -3.96
C GLY A 30 11.32 2.72 -3.53
N ILE A 31 11.50 2.94 -2.23
CA ILE A 31 11.72 4.25 -1.64
C ILE A 31 13.05 4.24 -0.90
N LEU A 32 13.94 5.14 -1.28
CA LEU A 32 15.18 5.43 -0.58
C LEU A 32 15.05 6.76 0.17
N PRO A 33 15.94 7.03 1.16
CA PRO A 33 15.80 8.24 1.99
C PRO A 33 15.73 9.56 1.21
N LYS A 34 16.36 9.63 0.04
CA LYS A 34 16.38 10.83 -0.82
C LYS A 34 15.23 10.93 -1.81
N HIS A 35 14.29 9.99 -1.76
CA HIS A 35 13.13 10.01 -2.64
C HIS A 35 12.28 11.25 -2.39
N VAL A 36 11.72 11.82 -3.46
CA VAL A 36 10.82 12.97 -3.34
C VAL A 36 9.56 12.60 -2.56
N ASP A 37 8.94 13.59 -1.96
CA ASP A 37 7.68 13.40 -1.24
C ASP A 37 6.57 12.98 -2.21
N PHE A 38 5.77 12.02 -1.81
CA PHE A 38 4.65 11.55 -2.63
C PHE A 38 3.65 10.75 -1.79
N VAL A 39 2.48 10.52 -2.38
CA VAL A 39 1.42 9.70 -1.81
C VAL A 39 1.08 8.60 -2.80
N ALA A 40 0.94 7.38 -2.32
CA ALA A 40 0.57 6.23 -3.15
C ALA A 40 -0.51 5.40 -2.47
N THR A 41 -1.43 4.87 -3.27
CA THR A 41 -2.39 3.87 -2.82
C THR A 41 -1.77 2.49 -3.00
N LEU A 42 -1.78 1.69 -1.94
CA LEU A 42 -1.21 0.35 -1.95
C LEU A 42 -2.28 -0.70 -2.18
N THR A 43 -1.96 -1.67 -3.02
CA THR A 43 -2.79 -2.86 -3.22
C THR A 43 -2.38 -3.94 -2.21
N PRO A 44 -3.24 -4.93 -1.91
CA PRO A 44 -2.83 -6.07 -1.10
C PRO A 44 -1.60 -6.74 -1.71
N GLY A 45 -0.56 -6.92 -0.92
CA GLY A 45 0.69 -7.45 -1.41
C GLY A 45 1.77 -7.55 -0.35
N ILE A 46 2.99 -7.75 -0.80
CA ILE A 46 4.16 -7.88 0.06
C ILE A 46 4.80 -6.49 0.23
N PHE A 47 4.97 -6.11 1.48
CA PHE A 47 5.67 -4.90 1.88
C PHE A 47 7.01 -5.29 2.49
N THR A 48 8.08 -4.72 2.01
CA THR A 48 9.44 -5.04 2.46
C THR A 48 10.14 -3.79 2.94
N PHE A 49 10.87 -3.90 4.03
CA PHE A 49 11.78 -2.83 4.44
C PHE A 49 13.09 -3.40 4.91
N GLU A 50 14.13 -2.60 4.81
CA GLU A 50 15.49 -2.95 5.23
C GLU A 50 15.90 -2.08 6.39
N SER A 51 16.35 -2.73 7.48
CA SER A 51 16.80 -2.07 8.69
C SER A 51 18.01 -2.80 9.24
N GLY A 52 19.13 -2.07 9.43
CA GLY A 52 20.36 -2.65 9.96
C GLY A 52 20.93 -3.79 9.09
N GLY A 53 20.75 -3.73 7.79
CA GLY A 53 21.20 -4.76 6.85
C GLY A 53 20.29 -5.98 6.75
N GLU A 54 19.20 -6.02 7.50
CA GLU A 54 18.20 -7.10 7.44
C GLU A 54 16.97 -6.68 6.67
N GLU A 55 16.48 -7.56 5.81
CA GLU A 55 15.20 -7.38 5.11
C GLU A 55 14.07 -8.00 5.93
N VAL A 56 13.01 -7.25 6.12
CA VAL A 56 11.80 -7.71 6.81
C VAL A 56 10.64 -7.69 5.82
N PHE A 57 9.93 -8.79 5.74
CA PHE A 57 8.79 -8.98 4.84
C PHE A 57 7.48 -8.96 5.63
N MET A 58 6.48 -8.29 5.07
CA MET A 58 5.14 -8.25 5.62
C MET A 58 4.12 -8.42 4.51
N ALA A 59 3.02 -9.09 4.83
CA ALA A 59 1.83 -9.04 3.98
C ALA A 59 0.94 -7.93 4.49
N ILE A 60 0.54 -7.02 3.62
CA ILE A 60 -0.38 -5.94 3.97
C ILE A 60 -1.62 -5.96 3.09
N ASP A 61 -2.74 -5.54 3.66
CA ASP A 61 -3.97 -5.27 2.91
C ASP A 61 -3.81 -3.94 2.16
N GLU A 62 -4.81 -3.51 1.45
CA GLU A 62 -4.76 -2.21 0.80
C GLU A 62 -4.55 -1.09 1.83
N GLY A 63 -3.95 -0.02 1.40
CA GLY A 63 -3.64 1.09 2.29
C GLY A 63 -3.12 2.30 1.54
N VAL A 64 -2.61 3.25 2.30
CA VAL A 64 -2.04 4.48 1.78
C VAL A 64 -0.64 4.64 2.33
N LEU A 65 0.30 4.99 1.44
CA LEU A 65 1.68 5.29 1.81
C LEU A 65 1.95 6.77 1.55
N VAL A 66 2.54 7.44 2.53
CA VAL A 66 2.95 8.84 2.42
C VAL A 66 4.45 8.95 2.70
N LYS A 67 5.21 9.49 1.75
CA LYS A 67 6.62 9.86 1.94
C LYS A 67 6.67 11.37 2.13
N CYS A 68 7.15 11.79 3.30
CA CYS A 68 7.28 13.21 3.64
C CYS A 68 8.62 13.44 4.34
N GLY A 69 9.56 14.13 3.67
CA GLY A 69 10.89 14.35 4.19
C GLY A 69 11.65 13.06 4.48
N THR A 70 11.98 12.83 5.73
CA THR A 70 12.64 11.61 6.19
C THR A 70 11.68 10.58 6.76
N ASP A 71 10.37 10.82 6.67
CA ASP A 71 9.34 9.95 7.22
C ASP A 71 8.58 9.23 6.13
N VAL A 72 8.31 7.94 6.36
CA VAL A 72 7.40 7.13 5.55
C VAL A 72 6.29 6.63 6.46
N MET A 73 5.06 6.92 6.11
CA MET A 73 3.88 6.50 6.88
C MET A 73 3.00 5.62 6.02
N VAL A 74 2.63 4.47 6.56
CA VAL A 74 1.72 3.52 5.90
C VAL A 74 0.52 3.29 6.79
N SER A 75 -0.67 3.48 6.26
CA SER A 75 -1.92 3.15 6.93
C SER A 75 -2.57 1.98 6.22
N THR A 76 -2.85 0.90 6.94
CA THR A 76 -3.51 -0.28 6.40
C THR A 76 -4.41 -0.90 7.46
N ARG A 77 -5.40 -1.69 7.03
CA ARG A 77 -6.32 -2.35 7.96
C ARG A 77 -5.73 -3.60 8.60
N LYS A 78 -4.89 -4.32 7.85
CA LYS A 78 -4.29 -5.58 8.31
C LYS A 78 -2.87 -5.69 7.80
N ALA A 79 -2.01 -6.22 8.65
CA ALA A 79 -0.63 -6.54 8.29
C ALA A 79 -0.19 -7.78 9.05
N VAL A 80 0.53 -8.66 8.36
CA VAL A 80 1.08 -9.89 8.95
C VAL A 80 2.56 -9.94 8.67
N ARG A 81 3.35 -10.08 9.71
CA ARG A 81 4.80 -10.16 9.63
C ARG A 81 5.22 -11.62 9.67
N SER A 82 6.08 -12.05 8.74
CA SER A 82 6.62 -13.40 8.70
C SER A 82 8.00 -13.40 8.07
N ARG A 83 8.82 -14.37 8.46
CA ARG A 83 10.14 -14.58 7.85
C ARG A 83 10.04 -15.42 6.57
N ASN A 84 8.90 -16.08 6.35
CA ASN A 84 8.70 -16.95 5.20
C ASN A 84 7.89 -16.22 4.12
N LEU A 85 8.54 -15.86 3.02
CA LEU A 85 7.91 -15.17 1.91
C LEU A 85 6.77 -15.97 1.26
N GLY A 86 6.89 -17.30 1.21
CA GLY A 86 5.84 -18.18 0.69
C GLY A 86 4.57 -18.13 1.51
N GLU A 87 4.69 -18.11 2.84
CA GLU A 87 3.54 -17.94 3.74
C GLU A 87 2.87 -16.59 3.55
N LEU A 88 3.66 -15.53 3.40
CA LEU A 88 3.14 -14.19 3.18
C LEU A 88 2.37 -14.10 1.86
N LYS A 89 2.86 -14.70 0.80
CA LYS A 89 2.16 -14.76 -0.49
C LYS A 89 0.83 -15.49 -0.36
N ARG A 90 0.79 -16.61 0.36
CA ARG A 90 -0.46 -17.33 0.64
C ARG A 90 -1.43 -16.49 1.47
N THR A 91 -0.93 -15.75 2.45
CA THR A 91 -1.73 -14.85 3.28
C THR A 91 -2.37 -13.75 2.43
N VAL A 92 -1.61 -13.14 1.53
CA VAL A 92 -2.13 -12.14 0.60
C VAL A 92 -3.25 -12.72 -0.26
N GLU A 93 -3.05 -13.91 -0.82
CA GLU A 93 -4.03 -14.57 -1.66
C GLU A 93 -5.29 -15.00 -0.91
N LYS A 94 -5.13 -15.58 0.29
CA LYS A 94 -6.25 -16.14 1.06
C LYS A 94 -6.99 -15.12 1.91
N GLU A 95 -6.27 -14.24 2.61
CA GLU A 95 -6.88 -13.34 3.58
C GLU A 95 -7.15 -11.95 3.03
N PHE A 96 -6.30 -11.46 2.14
CA PHE A 96 -6.41 -10.10 1.59
C PHE A 96 -6.96 -10.07 0.17
N GLY A 97 -6.72 -11.12 -0.59
CA GLY A 97 -7.23 -11.27 -1.96
C GLY A 97 -8.66 -11.80 -2.02
N THR A 98 -9.13 -12.53 -1.00
CA THR A 98 -10.49 -13.04 -0.92
C THR A 98 -11.40 -12.05 -0.21
N LEU A 99 -11.80 -11.03 -0.92
CA LEU A 99 -12.99 -10.28 -0.55
C LEU A 99 -14.20 -11.18 -0.83
N ASN A 100 -15.24 -11.11 0.01
CA ASN A 100 -16.47 -11.78 -0.37
C ASN A 100 -16.99 -11.15 -1.67
N GLU A 101 -17.84 -11.89 -2.40
CA GLU A 101 -18.32 -11.42 -3.72
C GLU A 101 -18.98 -10.05 -3.68
N SER A 102 -19.70 -9.72 -2.61
CA SER A 102 -20.35 -8.43 -2.47
C SER A 102 -19.37 -7.28 -2.30
N GLU A 103 -18.27 -7.48 -1.57
CA GLU A 103 -17.19 -6.48 -1.43
C GLU A 103 -16.47 -6.25 -2.75
N ARG A 104 -16.20 -7.32 -3.51
CA ARG A 104 -15.60 -7.21 -4.84
C ARG A 104 -16.47 -6.44 -5.81
N LYS A 105 -17.77 -6.72 -5.82
CA LYS A 105 -18.75 -6.02 -6.66
C LYS A 105 -18.80 -4.54 -6.29
N THR A 106 -18.86 -4.22 -5.01
CA THR A 106 -18.88 -2.83 -4.51
C THR A 106 -17.63 -2.07 -4.94
N ARG A 107 -16.45 -2.65 -4.79
CA ARG A 107 -15.20 -2.02 -5.24
C ARG A 107 -15.17 -1.82 -6.75
N SER A 108 -15.63 -2.80 -7.50
CA SER A 108 -15.68 -2.72 -8.96
C SER A 108 -16.62 -1.59 -9.43
N ILE A 109 -17.77 -1.45 -8.79
CA ILE A 109 -18.73 -0.37 -9.07
C ILE A 109 -18.14 0.99 -8.72
N LEU A 110 -17.52 1.12 -7.57
CA LEU A 110 -16.88 2.37 -7.13
C LEU A 110 -15.75 2.79 -8.09
N ALA A 111 -14.93 1.83 -8.52
CA ALA A 111 -13.87 2.10 -9.50
C ALA A 111 -14.43 2.59 -10.83
N LYS A 112 -15.52 2.00 -11.30
CA LYS A 112 -16.22 2.45 -12.53
C LYS A 112 -16.78 3.85 -12.37
N LEU A 113 -17.42 4.15 -11.24
CA LEU A 113 -17.98 5.47 -10.97
C LEU A 113 -16.90 6.54 -10.94
N GLU A 114 -15.74 6.25 -10.32
CA GLU A 114 -14.60 7.17 -10.34
C GLU A 114 -14.08 7.41 -11.75
N ALA A 115 -13.94 6.36 -12.55
CA ALA A 115 -13.48 6.48 -13.94
C ALA A 115 -14.46 7.29 -14.78
N ASP A 116 -15.75 7.06 -14.65
CA ASP A 116 -16.81 7.78 -15.36
C ASP A 116 -16.84 9.26 -14.93
N PHE A 117 -16.72 9.53 -13.65
CA PHE A 117 -16.66 10.89 -13.12
C PHE A 117 -15.45 11.65 -13.68
N THR A 118 -14.29 11.02 -13.69
CA THR A 118 -13.06 11.61 -14.23
C THR A 118 -13.22 11.94 -15.72
N LYS A 119 -13.79 11.03 -16.49
CA LYS A 119 -14.05 11.25 -17.91
C LYS A 119 -14.99 12.43 -18.16
N ARG A 120 -16.07 12.53 -17.40
CA ARG A 120 -17.03 13.64 -17.48
C ARG A 120 -16.39 14.97 -17.11
N PHE A 121 -15.57 14.97 -16.07
CA PHE A 121 -14.86 16.17 -15.63
C PHE A 121 -13.88 16.66 -16.71
N LEU A 122 -13.12 15.77 -17.31
CA LEU A 122 -12.21 16.10 -18.42
C LEU A 122 -12.96 16.63 -19.63
N LYS A 123 -14.11 16.04 -19.97
CA LYS A 123 -14.97 16.53 -21.05
C LYS A 123 -15.48 17.95 -20.80
N MET A 124 -15.90 18.25 -19.57
CA MET A 124 -16.34 19.61 -19.21
C MET A 124 -15.20 20.63 -19.31
N ARG A 125 -13.97 20.24 -19.00
CA ARG A 125 -12.78 21.10 -19.15
C ARG A 125 -12.44 21.39 -20.60
N GLU A 126 -12.67 20.44 -21.50
CA GLU A 126 -12.40 20.59 -22.94
C GLU A 126 -13.41 21.48 -23.65
N GLN A 127 -14.61 21.66 -23.08
CA GLN A 127 -15.68 22.48 -23.65
C GLN A 127 -15.60 23.97 -23.31
N ASP A 128 -14.68 24.32 -22.43
CA ASP A 128 -14.37 25.72 -22.11
C ASP A 128 -13.27 26.25 -23.04
#